data_2606101c69f532a07278432b9d2d4515
#
_entry.id   2606101c69f532a07278432b9d2d4515
#
_cell.length_a   1.000
_cell.length_b   1.000
_cell.length_c   1.000
_cell.angle_alpha   90.00
_cell.angle_beta   90.00
_cell.angle_gamma   90.00
#
_symmetry.space_group_name_H-M   'P 1'
#
loop_
_entity.id
_entity.type
_entity.pdbx_description
1 polymer ?
#
loop_
_entity_poly.entity_id
_entity_poly.type
_entity_poly.pdbx_seq_one_letter_code
_entity_poly.pdbx_strand_id
1 'polypeptide(L)'
;MTDEQKQQKAEFNLRIGQRVAQLRKQKGMTQEELSLKAGLQRSHIAKVERGVYDVTCFTVELIAEALGMTVDIIDPKLANLAPLTPLT
;
A
#
# COMPACT_ATOMS: atom_id res chain seq x y z
N MET A 1 -0.63 10.77 -20.22
CA MET A 1 -1.62 9.88 -19.58
C MET A 1 -3.00 10.30 -20.01
N THR A 2 -3.81 9.36 -20.49
CA THR A 2 -5.17 9.66 -20.93
C THR A 2 -6.08 9.85 -19.72
N ASP A 3 -7.28 10.37 -19.94
CA ASP A 3 -8.24 10.55 -18.87
C ASP A 3 -8.64 9.20 -18.26
N GLU A 4 -8.75 8.18 -19.11
CA GLU A 4 -9.07 6.83 -18.64
C GLU A 4 -7.98 6.29 -17.75
N GLN A 5 -6.72 6.50 -18.11
CA GLN A 5 -5.59 6.06 -17.29
C GLN A 5 -5.53 6.80 -15.98
N LYS A 6 -5.85 8.09 -15.98
CA LYS A 6 -5.87 8.88 -14.74
C LYS A 6 -6.93 8.34 -13.79
N GLN A 7 -8.09 7.96 -14.34
CA GLN A 7 -9.17 7.42 -13.54
C GLN A 7 -8.79 6.04 -12.99
N GLN A 8 -8.18 5.21 -13.81
CA GLN A 8 -7.71 3.89 -13.38
C GLN A 8 -6.70 4.01 -12.24
N LYS A 9 -5.81 4.99 -12.35
CA LYS A 9 -4.80 5.23 -11.33
C LYS A 9 -5.44 5.68 -10.02
N ALA A 10 -6.42 6.56 -10.11
CA ALA A 10 -7.13 7.04 -8.92
C ALA A 10 -7.87 5.89 -8.23
N GLU A 11 -8.51 5.02 -9.01
CA GLU A 11 -9.19 3.85 -8.49
C GLU A 11 -8.21 2.88 -7.84
N PHE A 12 -7.05 2.69 -8.46
CA PHE A 12 -6.02 1.83 -7.92
C PHE A 12 -5.54 2.37 -6.57
N ASN A 13 -5.25 3.66 -6.50
CA ASN A 13 -4.77 4.27 -5.25
C ASN A 13 -5.82 4.15 -4.14
N LEU A 14 -7.08 4.33 -4.49
CA LEU A 14 -8.17 4.23 -3.51
C LEU A 14 -8.29 2.80 -3.00
N ARG A 15 -8.22 1.83 -3.90
CA ARG A 15 -8.34 0.42 -3.54
C ARG A 15 -7.19 0.00 -2.60
N ILE A 16 -5.97 0.40 -2.94
CA ILE A 16 -4.80 0.10 -2.11
C ILE A 16 -4.97 0.75 -0.73
N GLY A 17 -5.38 2.02 -0.72
CA GLY A 17 -5.53 2.74 0.55
C GLY A 17 -6.58 2.12 1.45
N GLN A 18 -7.71 1.73 0.89
CA GLN A 18 -8.78 1.09 1.67
C GLN A 18 -8.31 -0.24 2.25
N ARG A 19 -7.56 -1.00 1.45
CA ARG A 19 -7.06 -2.29 1.91
C ARG A 19 -6.03 -2.13 3.02
N VAL A 20 -5.14 -1.15 2.88
CA VAL A 20 -4.15 -0.87 3.92
C VAL A 20 -4.85 -0.49 5.23
N ALA A 21 -5.85 0.39 5.16
CA ALA A 21 -6.58 0.79 6.36
C ALA A 21 -7.28 -0.39 7.01
N GLN A 22 -7.88 -1.25 6.20
CA GLN A 22 -8.57 -2.44 6.69
C GLN A 22 -7.60 -3.38 7.42
N LEU A 23 -6.47 -3.67 6.78
CA LEU A 23 -5.49 -4.58 7.37
C LEU A 23 -4.86 -4.00 8.62
N ARG A 24 -4.58 -2.69 8.61
CA ARG A 24 -4.04 -2.02 9.78
C ARG A 24 -4.99 -2.14 10.97
N LYS A 25 -6.27 -1.88 10.74
CA LYS A 25 -7.28 -1.96 11.79
C LYS A 25 -7.46 -3.38 12.30
N GLN A 26 -7.39 -4.36 11.42
CA GLN A 26 -7.46 -5.76 11.81
C GLN A 26 -6.31 -6.15 12.71
N LYS A 27 -5.16 -5.50 12.54
CA LYS A 27 -4.00 -5.73 13.38
C LYS A 27 -4.03 -4.90 14.67
N GLY A 28 -5.05 -4.06 14.84
CA GLY A 28 -5.16 -3.22 16.01
C GLY A 28 -4.14 -2.09 16.04
N MET A 29 -3.64 -1.67 14.89
CA MET A 29 -2.61 -0.66 14.82
C MET A 29 -3.18 0.71 14.51
N THR A 30 -2.59 1.76 15.10
CA THR A 30 -2.90 3.13 14.71
C THR A 30 -2.11 3.49 13.47
N GLN A 31 -2.48 4.60 12.82
CA GLN A 31 -1.70 5.10 11.70
C GLN A 31 -0.27 5.43 12.12
N GLU A 32 -0.11 5.96 13.31
CA GLU A 32 1.22 6.28 13.81
C GLU A 32 2.07 5.04 14.03
N GLU A 33 1.48 3.99 14.59
CA GLU A 33 2.21 2.74 14.79
C GLU A 33 2.64 2.14 13.45
N LEU A 34 1.76 2.17 12.47
CA LEU A 34 2.11 1.66 11.15
C LEU A 34 3.22 2.50 10.52
N SER A 35 3.14 3.83 10.66
CA SER A 35 4.14 4.71 10.08
C SER A 35 5.51 4.45 10.69
N LEU A 36 5.58 4.26 12.00
CA LEU A 36 6.85 3.98 12.65
C LEU A 36 7.45 2.66 12.18
N LYS A 37 6.63 1.63 12.04
CA LYS A 37 7.11 0.33 11.58
C LYS A 37 7.52 0.35 10.12
N ALA A 38 6.83 1.13 9.31
CA ALA A 38 7.12 1.21 7.88
C ALA A 38 8.26 2.18 7.56
N GLY A 39 8.67 3.00 8.53
CA GLY A 39 9.68 4.01 8.27
C GLY A 39 9.15 5.17 7.45
N LEU A 40 7.84 5.44 7.55
CA LEU A 40 7.19 6.51 6.82
C LEU A 40 6.59 7.51 7.79
N GLN A 41 6.27 8.70 7.31
CA GLN A 41 5.61 9.69 8.16
C GLN A 41 4.14 9.33 8.31
N ARG A 42 3.55 9.67 9.45
CA ARG A 42 2.14 9.40 9.69
C ARG A 42 1.25 10.07 8.64
N SER A 43 1.60 11.29 8.23
CA SER A 43 0.85 11.99 7.20
C SER A 43 0.88 11.24 5.87
N HIS A 44 1.99 10.55 5.58
CA HIS A 44 2.11 9.75 4.38
C HIS A 44 1.14 8.57 4.43
N ILE A 45 1.10 7.87 5.58
CA ILE A 45 0.16 6.76 5.76
C ILE A 45 -1.29 7.27 5.60
N ALA A 46 -1.60 8.42 6.19
CA ALA A 46 -2.95 8.97 6.10
C ALA A 46 -3.34 9.26 4.64
N LYS A 47 -2.41 9.79 3.85
CA LYS A 47 -2.67 10.07 2.44
C LYS A 47 -2.84 8.78 1.63
N VAL A 48 -2.04 7.77 1.92
CA VAL A 48 -2.18 6.47 1.26
C VAL A 48 -3.56 5.90 1.55
N GLU A 49 -3.99 5.93 2.80
CA GLU A 49 -5.28 5.35 3.18
C GLU A 49 -6.47 6.11 2.57
N ARG A 50 -6.31 7.41 2.32
CA ARG A 50 -7.36 8.17 1.67
C ARG A 50 -7.36 8.01 0.15
N GLY A 51 -6.35 7.37 -0.40
CA GLY A 51 -6.26 7.17 -1.84
C GLY A 51 -5.85 8.41 -2.61
N VAL A 52 -5.28 9.41 -1.94
CA VAL A 52 -4.87 10.66 -2.56
C VAL A 52 -3.37 10.73 -2.85
N TYR A 53 -2.67 9.63 -2.63
CA TYR A 53 -1.24 9.55 -2.87
C TYR A 53 -0.96 8.53 -3.96
N ASP A 54 -0.09 8.87 -4.89
CA ASP A 54 0.30 7.94 -5.94
C ASP A 54 1.28 6.94 -5.33
N VAL A 55 0.76 5.83 -4.87
CA VAL A 55 1.61 4.83 -4.20
C VAL A 55 2.55 4.19 -5.21
N THR A 56 3.77 3.95 -4.76
CA THR A 56 4.75 3.21 -5.55
C THR A 56 4.82 1.79 -5.01
N CYS A 57 5.38 0.89 -5.80
CA CYS A 57 5.57 -0.49 -5.35
C CYS A 57 6.41 -0.53 -4.08
N PHE A 58 7.42 0.33 -4.00
CA PHE A 58 8.28 0.36 -2.82
C PHE A 58 7.51 0.77 -1.56
N THR A 59 6.64 1.78 -1.69
CA THR A 59 5.82 2.21 -0.56
C THR A 59 4.91 1.06 -0.10
N VAL A 60 4.30 0.35 -1.05
CA VAL A 60 3.44 -0.79 -0.72
C VAL A 60 4.25 -1.89 -0.04
N GLU A 61 5.48 -2.14 -0.49
CA GLU A 61 6.33 -3.13 0.15
C GLU A 61 6.66 -2.77 1.59
N LEU A 62 6.98 -1.50 1.84
CA LEU A 62 7.28 -1.04 3.19
C LEU A 62 6.07 -1.23 4.12
N ILE A 63 4.89 -0.91 3.62
CA ILE A 63 3.67 -1.03 4.40
C ILE A 63 3.35 -2.51 4.64
N ALA A 64 3.46 -3.34 3.61
CA ALA A 64 3.21 -4.77 3.74
C ALA A 64 4.13 -5.39 4.78
N GLU A 65 5.42 -5.06 4.72
CA GLU A 65 6.39 -5.57 5.66
C GLU A 65 6.04 -5.14 7.08
N ALA A 66 5.65 -3.89 7.25
CA ALA A 66 5.27 -3.37 8.56
C ALA A 66 4.03 -4.08 9.11
N LEU A 67 3.16 -4.56 8.22
CA LEU A 67 1.98 -5.32 8.62
C LEU A 67 2.28 -6.81 8.77
N GLY A 68 3.50 -7.23 8.48
CA GLY A 68 3.87 -8.64 8.54
C GLY A 68 3.27 -9.45 7.41
N MET A 69 3.10 -8.84 6.25
CA MET A 69 2.44 -9.44 5.10
C MET A 69 3.26 -9.27 3.84
N THR A 70 2.83 -9.94 2.77
CA THR A 70 3.43 -9.74 1.45
C THR A 70 2.48 -8.83 0.65
N VAL A 71 2.99 -8.23 -0.44
CA VAL A 71 2.22 -7.25 -1.19
C VAL A 71 0.94 -7.83 -1.81
N ASP A 72 0.92 -9.12 -2.12
CA ASP A 72 -0.25 -9.75 -2.72
C ASP A 72 -1.43 -9.81 -1.75
N ILE A 73 -1.20 -9.73 -0.46
CA ILE A 73 -2.27 -9.67 0.53
C ILE A 73 -2.96 -8.30 0.44
N ILE A 74 -2.19 -7.25 0.14
CA ILE A 74 -2.75 -5.92 -0.01
C ILE A 74 -3.56 -5.84 -1.29
N ASP A 75 -3.00 -6.32 -2.40
CA ASP A 75 -3.73 -6.39 -3.67
C ASP A 75 -3.18 -7.57 -4.47
N PRO A 76 -4.02 -8.56 -4.77
CA PRO A 76 -3.58 -9.74 -5.53
C PRO A 76 -2.91 -9.40 -6.86
N LYS A 77 -3.27 -8.28 -7.47
CA LYS A 77 -2.66 -7.88 -8.73
C LYS A 77 -1.18 -7.56 -8.57
N LEU A 78 -0.75 -7.22 -7.37
CA LEU A 78 0.64 -6.87 -7.12
C LEU A 78 1.52 -8.11 -7.05
N ALA A 79 0.95 -9.28 -6.93
CA ALA A 79 1.73 -10.51 -6.94
C ALA A 79 2.52 -10.64 -8.23
N ASN A 80 1.99 -10.09 -9.32
CA ASN A 80 2.68 -10.16 -10.60
C ASN A 80 3.86 -9.21 -10.68
N LEU A 81 3.93 -8.28 -9.74
CA LEU A 81 5.01 -7.31 -9.72
C LEU A 81 6.02 -7.69 -8.67
N ALA A 82 5.77 -8.77 -7.98
CA ALA A 82 6.69 -9.22 -6.98
C ALA A 82 7.98 -9.52 -7.68
N PRO A 83 8.99 -9.26 -7.04
CA PRO A 83 10.28 -9.34 -7.60
C PRO A 83 10.49 -10.65 -8.18
N LEU A 84 10.93 -10.56 -9.24
CA LEU A 84 11.15 -11.65 -9.86
C LEU A 84 12.36 -12.14 -9.31
N THR A 85 12.58 -12.21 -8.23
CA THR A 85 13.59 -12.54 -7.57
C THR A 85 13.92 -13.78 -7.74
N PRO A 86 14.74 -14.04 -8.04
CA PRO A 86 14.99 -15.22 -8.31
C PRO A 86 15.51 -15.87 -7.31
N LEU A 87 15.70 -16.02 -6.90
CA LEU A 87 16.07 -16.51 -6.30
C LEU A 87 16.75 -17.26 -6.13
N THR A 88 17.19 -17.58 -6.20
CA THR A 88 17.85 -18.18 -6.00
C THR A 88 18.35 -18.62 -5.92
#